data_57fef6cbc8c8abae90f12cf8df03afa7
#
_entry.id   57fef6cbc8c8abae90f12cf8df03afa7
#
_cell.length_a   1.000
_cell.length_b   1.000
_cell.length_c   1.000
_cell.angle_alpha   90.00
_cell.angle_beta   90.00
_cell.angle_gamma   90.00
#
_symmetry.space_group_name_H-M   'P 1'
#
loop_
_entity.id
_entity.type
_entity.pdbx_description
1 polymer ?
#
loop_
_entity_poly.entity_id
_entity_poly.type
_entity_poly.pdbx_seq_one_letter_code
_entity_poly.pdbx_strand_id
1 'polypeptide(L)'
;SEKSIFDGLSAHNSELADEIRKRMFVFEDIITMDDRSVQRFVRDCDPRDLVLALKTANADVANKLFTNMSARMAESIRDDLEVTTNVRMKDVEDAQQRIVGVIRDLEERNEIIIMKGGKDDIIE
;
A
#
# COMPACT_ATOMS: atom_id res chain seq x y z
N SER A 1 4.74 -18.98 -35.27
CA SER A 1 3.80 -19.99 -34.93
C SER A 1 3.13 -19.70 -33.62
N GLU A 2 2.03 -20.36 -33.39
CA GLU A 2 1.27 -20.19 -32.18
C GLU A 2 2.09 -20.45 -30.93
N LYS A 3 2.90 -21.47 -30.98
CA LYS A 3 3.72 -21.83 -29.84
C LYS A 3 4.77 -20.77 -29.55
N SER A 4 5.36 -20.22 -30.57
CA SER A 4 6.31 -19.14 -30.40
C SER A 4 5.66 -17.94 -29.76
N ILE A 5 4.47 -17.64 -30.22
CA ILE A 5 3.71 -16.53 -29.65
C ILE A 5 3.38 -16.82 -28.20
N PHE A 6 3.04 -18.06 -27.92
CA PHE A 6 2.75 -18.48 -26.58
C PHE A 6 3.95 -18.32 -25.65
N ASP A 7 5.09 -18.73 -26.13
CA ASP A 7 6.31 -18.60 -25.33
C ASP A 7 6.62 -17.15 -25.04
N GLY A 8 6.46 -16.30 -26.04
CA GLY A 8 6.63 -14.88 -25.85
C GLY A 8 5.61 -14.31 -24.88
N LEU A 9 4.38 -14.79 -25.00
CA LEU A 9 3.32 -14.36 -24.11
C LEU A 9 3.54 -14.87 -22.69
N SER A 10 4.12 -16.04 -22.55
CA SER A 10 4.42 -16.56 -21.21
C SER A 10 5.39 -15.67 -20.47
N ALA A 11 6.45 -15.26 -21.15
CA ALA A 11 7.40 -14.35 -20.54
C ALA A 11 6.73 -13.03 -20.21
N HIS A 12 5.94 -12.53 -21.15
CA HIS A 12 5.18 -11.32 -20.96
C HIS A 12 4.15 -11.48 -19.84
N ASN A 13 3.52 -12.64 -19.80
CA ASN A 13 2.52 -12.89 -18.79
C ASN A 13 3.11 -12.91 -17.39
N SER A 14 4.33 -13.34 -17.25
CA SER A 14 5.01 -13.29 -15.97
C SER A 14 5.14 -11.86 -15.48
N GLU A 15 5.61 -10.99 -16.37
CA GLU A 15 5.74 -9.57 -16.05
C GLU A 15 4.38 -8.92 -15.83
N LEU A 16 3.41 -9.28 -16.66
CA LEU A 16 2.05 -8.76 -16.51
C LEU A 16 1.42 -9.22 -15.22
N ALA A 17 1.64 -10.47 -14.84
CA ALA A 17 1.09 -10.99 -13.60
C ALA A 17 1.65 -10.21 -12.41
N ASP A 18 2.94 -9.91 -12.42
CA ASP A 18 3.55 -9.11 -11.37
C ASP A 18 2.97 -7.70 -11.35
N GLU A 19 2.80 -7.12 -12.52
CA GLU A 19 2.20 -5.80 -12.63
C GLU A 19 0.78 -5.79 -12.12
N ILE A 20 0.01 -6.81 -12.47
CA ILE A 20 -1.38 -6.92 -12.03
C ILE A 20 -1.45 -7.07 -10.53
N ARG A 21 -0.58 -7.90 -9.95
CA ARG A 21 -0.56 -8.06 -8.50
C ARG A 21 -0.29 -6.74 -7.81
N LYS A 22 0.66 -5.97 -8.32
CA LYS A 22 0.98 -4.68 -7.76
C LYS A 22 -0.19 -3.72 -7.89
N ARG A 23 -0.88 -3.76 -9.03
CA ARG A 23 -2.03 -2.91 -9.27
C ARG A 23 -3.22 -3.32 -8.43
N MET A 24 -3.30 -4.60 -8.09
CA MET A 24 -4.39 -5.08 -7.26
C MET A 24 -4.18 -4.76 -5.79
N PHE A 25 -2.97 -4.35 -5.42
CA PHE A 25 -2.74 -3.91 -4.05
C PHE A 25 -3.52 -2.62 -3.82
N VAL A 26 -4.38 -2.63 -2.85
CA VAL A 26 -5.17 -1.47 -2.49
C VAL A 26 -4.82 -1.03 -1.08
N PHE A 27 -5.27 0.16 -0.72
CA PHE A 27 -4.91 0.73 0.56
C PHE A 27 -5.27 -0.18 1.74
N GLU A 28 -6.43 -0.83 1.69
CA GLU A 28 -6.86 -1.72 2.77
C GLU A 28 -5.97 -2.94 2.93
N ASP A 29 -5.22 -3.30 1.91
CA ASP A 29 -4.32 -4.45 1.99
C ASP A 29 -3.14 -4.20 2.91
N ILE A 30 -3.00 -2.98 3.41
CA ILE A 30 -1.97 -2.66 4.38
C ILE A 30 -2.08 -3.56 5.62
N ILE A 31 -3.29 -3.99 5.95
CA ILE A 31 -3.49 -4.87 7.10
C ILE A 31 -2.78 -6.22 6.94
N THR A 32 -2.47 -6.61 5.70
CA THR A 32 -1.78 -7.88 5.45
C THR A 32 -0.27 -7.74 5.47
N MET A 33 0.25 -6.53 5.56
CA MET A 33 1.69 -6.29 5.55
C MET A 33 2.28 -6.54 6.93
N ASP A 34 3.54 -6.94 6.93
CA ASP A 34 4.24 -7.08 8.20
C ASP A 34 4.58 -5.71 8.78
N ASP A 35 4.77 -5.68 10.08
CA ASP A 35 4.98 -4.42 10.79
C ASP A 35 6.22 -3.68 10.30
N ARG A 36 7.26 -4.43 9.99
CA ARG A 36 8.50 -3.83 9.52
C ARG A 36 8.30 -3.08 8.21
N SER A 37 7.56 -3.67 7.30
CA SER A 37 7.27 -3.03 6.02
C SER A 37 6.42 -1.79 6.20
N VAL A 38 5.44 -1.85 7.10
CA VAL A 38 4.61 -0.69 7.39
C VAL A 38 5.46 0.43 7.98
N GLN A 39 6.33 0.11 8.92
CA GLN A 39 7.22 1.10 9.52
C GLN A 39 8.10 1.76 8.47
N ARG A 40 8.51 0.99 7.48
CA ARG A 40 9.38 1.52 6.42
C ARG A 40 8.64 2.51 5.52
N PHE A 41 7.47 2.13 5.01
CA PHE A 41 6.80 3.01 4.05
C PHE A 41 6.19 4.24 4.74
N VAL A 42 5.79 4.10 5.99
CA VAL A 42 5.19 5.22 6.72
C VAL A 42 6.17 6.39 6.79
N ARG A 43 7.44 6.10 6.90
CA ARG A 43 8.46 7.15 6.96
C ARG A 43 8.62 7.88 5.63
N ASP A 44 8.31 7.20 4.53
CA ASP A 44 8.44 7.79 3.20
C ASP A 44 7.17 8.51 2.75
N CYS A 45 6.06 8.28 3.44
CA CYS A 45 4.80 8.91 3.08
C CYS A 45 4.73 10.34 3.61
N ASP A 46 4.06 11.19 2.82
CA ASP A 46 3.75 12.53 3.29
C ASP A 46 2.72 12.43 4.41
N PRO A 47 2.96 13.06 5.55
CA PRO A 47 1.98 13.03 6.65
C PRO A 47 0.59 13.51 6.24
N ARG A 48 0.49 14.44 5.31
CA ARG A 48 -0.81 14.90 4.83
C ARG A 48 -1.57 13.79 4.13
N ASP A 49 -0.86 12.98 3.36
CA ASP A 49 -1.49 11.85 2.68
C ASP A 49 -2.00 10.84 3.69
N LEU A 50 -1.25 10.62 4.76
CA LEU A 50 -1.68 9.72 5.81
C LEU A 50 -2.94 10.24 6.49
N VAL A 51 -3.00 11.55 6.76
CA VAL A 51 -4.18 12.16 7.36
C VAL A 51 -5.39 11.97 6.46
N LEU A 52 -5.27 12.31 5.19
CA LEU A 52 -6.37 12.19 4.25
C LEU A 52 -6.82 10.75 4.10
N ALA A 53 -5.88 9.85 3.94
CA ALA A 53 -6.18 8.44 3.76
C ALA A 53 -6.88 7.86 4.99
N LEU A 54 -6.51 8.32 6.17
CA LEU A 54 -7.09 7.81 7.40
C LEU A 54 -8.49 8.32 7.67
N LYS A 55 -8.93 9.35 6.94
CA LYS A 55 -10.27 9.89 7.12
C LYS A 55 -11.36 8.85 6.86
N THR A 56 -11.11 7.94 5.91
CA THR A 56 -12.09 6.91 5.59
C THR A 56 -11.56 5.50 5.82
N ALA A 57 -10.37 5.37 6.40
CA ALA A 57 -9.80 4.06 6.68
C ALA A 57 -10.60 3.34 7.76
N ASN A 58 -10.73 2.02 7.63
CA ASN A 58 -11.37 1.27 8.69
C ASN A 58 -10.43 1.16 9.89
N ALA A 59 -10.97 0.68 11.01
CA ALA A 59 -10.22 0.63 12.27
C ALA A 59 -8.97 -0.25 12.16
N ASP A 60 -9.07 -1.35 11.42
CA ASP A 60 -7.94 -2.27 11.30
C ASP A 60 -6.76 -1.63 10.59
N VAL A 61 -7.03 -0.94 9.48
CA VAL A 61 -5.98 -0.24 8.74
C VAL A 61 -5.41 0.89 9.59
N ALA A 62 -6.28 1.66 10.23
CA ALA A 62 -5.83 2.76 11.07
C ALA A 62 -4.93 2.27 12.20
N ASN A 63 -5.34 1.21 12.87
CA ASN A 63 -4.53 0.63 13.94
C ASN A 63 -3.19 0.14 13.42
N LYS A 64 -3.20 -0.52 12.28
CA LYS A 64 -1.97 -1.02 11.68
C LYS A 64 -0.98 0.12 11.43
N LEU A 65 -1.47 1.23 10.92
CA LEU A 65 -0.64 2.39 10.66
C LEU A 65 -0.15 3.04 11.95
N PHE A 66 -1.07 3.29 12.88
CA PHE A 66 -0.71 3.98 14.13
C PHE A 66 0.25 3.18 14.99
N THR A 67 0.10 1.85 15.04
CA THR A 67 1.00 1.03 15.84
C THR A 67 2.39 0.94 15.23
N ASN A 68 2.53 1.32 13.99
CA ASN A 68 3.82 1.25 13.29
C ASN A 68 4.43 2.62 13.00
N MET A 69 3.94 3.65 13.66
CA MET A 69 4.59 4.97 13.62
C MET A 69 5.12 5.32 15.00
N SER A 70 6.00 6.32 15.04
CA SER A 70 6.46 6.80 16.34
C SER A 70 5.27 7.43 17.09
N ALA A 71 5.36 7.47 18.40
CA ALA A 71 4.32 8.07 19.22
C ALA A 71 4.10 9.53 18.82
N ARG A 72 5.18 10.22 18.52
CA ARG A 72 5.13 11.63 18.12
C ARG A 72 4.39 11.80 16.81
N MET A 73 4.68 10.96 15.83
CA MET A 73 4.02 11.01 14.54
C MET A 73 2.56 10.66 14.67
N ALA A 74 2.24 9.61 15.43
CA ALA A 74 0.86 9.20 15.64
C ALA A 74 0.05 10.32 16.29
N GLU A 75 0.62 10.99 17.27
CA GLU A 75 -0.06 12.10 17.93
C GLU A 75 -0.31 13.25 16.96
N SER A 76 0.70 13.59 16.18
CA SER A 76 0.57 14.66 15.20
C SER A 76 -0.52 14.34 14.18
N ILE A 77 -0.57 13.12 13.71
CA ILE A 77 -1.57 12.71 12.72
C ILE A 77 -2.97 12.71 13.33
N ARG A 78 -3.11 12.24 14.57
CA ARG A 78 -4.39 12.28 15.24
C ARG A 78 -4.90 13.72 15.42
N ASP A 79 -4.00 14.62 15.80
CA ASP A 79 -4.36 16.03 15.93
C ASP A 79 -4.81 16.59 14.60
N ASP A 80 -4.08 16.28 13.54
CA ASP A 80 -4.43 16.77 12.20
C ASP A 80 -5.75 16.19 11.73
N LEU A 81 -6.05 14.93 12.08
CA LEU A 81 -7.33 14.33 11.74
C LEU A 81 -8.50 15.08 12.33
N GLU A 82 -8.32 15.59 13.56
CA GLU A 82 -9.38 16.32 14.22
C GLU A 82 -9.69 17.64 13.53
N VAL A 83 -8.67 18.32 13.03
CA VAL A 83 -8.85 19.66 12.45
C VAL A 83 -9.08 19.61 10.94
N THR A 84 -8.82 18.49 10.31
CA THR A 84 -9.02 18.37 8.86
C THR A 84 -10.46 18.00 8.57
N THR A 85 -11.20 18.95 8.01
CA THR A 85 -12.62 18.78 7.73
C THR A 85 -12.90 19.11 6.27
N ASN A 86 -14.12 18.83 5.84
CA ASN A 86 -14.56 19.13 4.47
C ASN A 86 -13.68 18.49 3.41
N VAL A 87 -13.22 17.27 3.70
CA VAL A 87 -12.36 16.53 2.78
C VAL A 87 -13.22 15.87 1.71
N ARG A 88 -12.82 16.02 0.46
CA ARG A 88 -13.51 15.36 -0.64
C ARG A 88 -13.06 13.92 -0.75
N MET A 89 -13.99 13.06 -1.17
CA MET A 89 -13.66 11.65 -1.38
C MET A 89 -12.51 11.50 -2.39
N LYS A 90 -12.53 12.34 -3.42
CA LYS A 90 -11.45 12.31 -4.40
C LYS A 90 -10.09 12.58 -3.77
N ASP A 91 -10.03 13.53 -2.84
CA ASP A 91 -8.77 13.85 -2.17
C ASP A 91 -8.30 12.68 -1.31
N VAL A 92 -9.23 12.01 -0.66
CA VAL A 92 -8.92 10.82 0.13
C VAL A 92 -8.38 9.71 -0.77
N GLU A 93 -9.07 9.46 -1.87
CA GLU A 93 -8.64 8.42 -2.80
C GLU A 93 -7.28 8.72 -3.42
N ASP A 94 -7.05 9.98 -3.78
CA ASP A 94 -5.77 10.38 -4.34
C ASP A 94 -4.65 10.16 -3.31
N ALA A 95 -4.91 10.51 -2.06
CA ALA A 95 -3.93 10.29 -1.00
C ALA A 95 -3.64 8.81 -0.80
N GLN A 96 -4.67 7.99 -0.80
CA GLN A 96 -4.50 6.55 -0.68
C GLN A 96 -3.70 5.99 -1.85
N GLN A 97 -3.93 6.50 -3.05
CA GLN A 97 -3.18 6.08 -4.22
C GLN A 97 -1.71 6.48 -4.12
N ARG A 98 -1.43 7.65 -3.58
CA ARG A 98 -0.03 8.07 -3.38
C ARG A 98 0.67 7.17 -2.37
N ILE A 99 -0.02 6.78 -1.31
CA ILE A 99 0.56 5.86 -0.32
C ILE A 99 0.81 4.50 -0.95
N VAL A 100 -0.13 4.00 -1.71
CA VAL A 100 0.04 2.72 -2.43
C VAL A 100 1.22 2.83 -3.39
N GLY A 101 1.39 3.99 -4.04
CA GLY A 101 2.51 4.24 -4.91
C GLY A 101 3.86 4.14 -4.19
N VAL A 102 3.93 4.69 -2.99
CA VAL A 102 5.14 4.59 -2.17
C VAL A 102 5.43 3.12 -1.83
N ILE A 103 4.39 2.39 -1.45
CA ILE A 103 4.53 0.98 -1.10
C ILE A 103 5.05 0.18 -2.29
N ARG A 104 4.46 0.39 -3.46
CA ARG A 104 4.89 -0.33 -4.66
C ARG A 104 6.32 0.02 -5.06
N ASP A 105 6.68 1.29 -4.91
CA ASP A 105 8.04 1.72 -5.23
C ASP A 105 9.06 1.05 -4.32
N LEU A 106 8.76 1.00 -3.02
CA LEU A 106 9.65 0.35 -2.08
C LEU A 106 9.73 -1.16 -2.32
N GLU A 107 8.62 -1.77 -2.70
CA GLU A 107 8.60 -3.19 -3.02
C GLU A 107 9.45 -3.48 -4.26
N GLU A 108 9.37 -2.63 -5.27
CA GLU A 108 10.18 -2.79 -6.47
C GLU A 108 11.66 -2.65 -6.18
N ARG A 109 12.01 -1.84 -5.20
CA ARG A 109 13.40 -1.67 -4.78
C ARG A 109 13.82 -2.74 -3.76
N ASN A 110 12.97 -3.69 -3.49
CA ASN A 110 13.22 -4.79 -2.56
C ASN A 110 13.46 -4.31 -1.12
N GLU A 111 12.89 -3.18 -0.76
CA GLU A 111 13.03 -2.66 0.60
C GLU A 111 11.89 -3.10 1.49
N ILE A 112 10.78 -3.50 0.91
CA ILE A 112 9.67 -4.07 1.66
C ILE A 112 9.07 -5.22 0.86
N ILE A 113 8.23 -6.01 1.52
CA ILE A 113 7.56 -7.14 0.91
C ILE A 113 6.06 -6.91 0.96
N ILE A 114 5.41 -7.08 -0.18
CA ILE A 114 3.96 -7.07 -0.25
C ILE A 114 3.50 -8.51 -0.07
N MET A 115 2.84 -8.79 1.03
CA MET A 115 2.44 -10.15 1.39
C MET A 115 1.25 -10.67 0.60
N LYS A 116 0.51 -9.77 -0.02
CA LYS A 116 -0.68 -10.15 -0.76
C LYS A 116 -0.28 -11.08 -1.91
N GLY A 117 -0.95 -12.21 -2.00
CA GLY A 117 -0.67 -13.18 -3.04
C GLY A 117 0.42 -14.18 -2.67
N GLY A 118 1.25 -13.83 -1.69
CA GLY A 118 2.29 -14.75 -1.26
C GLY A 118 1.73 -16.04 -0.70
N LYS A 119 0.56 -15.98 -0.12
CA LYS A 119 -0.11 -17.15 0.39
C LYS A 119 -0.42 -18.17 -0.69
N ASP A 120 -0.81 -17.66 -1.83
CA ASP A 120 -1.15 -18.55 -2.93
C ASP A 120 0.06 -19.33 -3.40
N ASP A 121 1.20 -18.66 -3.37
CA ASP A 121 2.45 -19.31 -3.75
C ASP A 121 2.82 -20.42 -2.78
N ILE A 122 2.52 -20.21 -1.53
CA ILE A 122 2.85 -21.17 -0.49
C ILE A 122 2.05 -22.46 -0.66
N ILE A 123 0.85 -22.34 -1.12
CA ILE A 123 -0.04 -23.48 -1.28
C ILE A 123 0.45 -24.41 -2.36
N GLU A 124 1.13 -23.91 -3.30
CA GLU A 124 1.66 -24.71 -4.37
C GLU A 124 2.84 -25.52 -3.92
#